data_2da3de95beade2f8f1a8da8b39076106
#
_entry.id   2da3de95beade2f8f1a8da8b39076106
#
_cell.length_a   1.000
_cell.length_b   1.000
_cell.length_c   1.000
_cell.angle_alpha   90.00
_cell.angle_beta   90.00
_cell.angle_gamma   90.00
#
_symmetry.space_group_name_H-M   'P 1'
#
loop_
_entity.id
_entity.type
_entity.pdbx_description
1 polymer ?
#
loop_
_entity_poly.entity_id
_entity_poly.type
_entity_poly.pdbx_seq_one_letter_code
_entity_poly.pdbx_strand_id
1 'polypeptide(L)'
;MAVQTRLDECLSIREGRLFVEDCDAVELARRFGTPVHVISEDQLRRNARRYRSEFEQRWTEGTVLVLASIKANFALATRWILSQEGLGCDCFGPGELHAALEGGVPPEAISVNGSIKDAALIATAVKSGARITLDSVAELDLVRAAAAASGRRASVRVRVRPDFSALTQATDWYEDGTSIAEAARLYKAGIPTEDALELGLRAKRMPEIDLTGIHAHIGRHTNGTAQWPPIIDAYVTLLATLREAWGGWTPAELNLGGGYPVPRDPFGRGMSRLQERAEPAPDLSVYAEVVTDSLRRALRAHDFDPRGIRLEIEPGRGIYGNAGIHLASVRNIKVQRLPVPHRWIETDTSDMFLPDVVWEHNRWTALVANKADQPGSLVADIVGLTCQPDRIIPQALVPDVAPGDTIAVLDTGAYQDGLACNFNALPRPGMVLVHGDQAEWIKRPETVADVFVRDLVPQRLRGPR
;
A
#
# COMPACT_ATOMS: atom_id res chain seq x y z
N MET A 1 -18.32 -28.54 -2.39
CA MET A 1 -17.19 -28.58 -3.32
C MET A 1 -16.06 -27.80 -2.66
N ALA A 2 -14.87 -28.34 -2.51
CA ALA A 2 -13.73 -27.60 -2.03
C ALA A 2 -13.46 -26.46 -3.05
N VAL A 3 -13.51 -25.21 -2.59
CA VAL A 3 -13.15 -24.08 -3.44
C VAL A 3 -11.63 -24.17 -3.65
N GLN A 4 -11.21 -24.48 -4.88
CA GLN A 4 -9.80 -24.50 -5.22
C GLN A 4 -9.29 -23.05 -5.16
N THR A 5 -8.29 -22.78 -4.34
CA THR A 5 -7.67 -21.46 -4.24
C THR A 5 -7.14 -21.05 -5.61
N ARG A 6 -7.65 -19.94 -6.16
CA ARG A 6 -7.13 -19.40 -7.40
C ARG A 6 -5.77 -18.77 -7.12
N LEU A 7 -4.75 -19.24 -7.80
CA LEU A 7 -3.39 -18.73 -7.69
C LEU A 7 -3.18 -17.55 -8.64
N ASP A 8 -2.31 -16.64 -8.25
CA ASP A 8 -1.80 -15.58 -9.10
C ASP A 8 -0.78 -16.12 -10.11
N GLU A 9 -0.47 -15.36 -11.15
CA GLU A 9 0.35 -15.83 -12.27
C GLU A 9 1.76 -16.25 -11.86
N CYS A 10 2.30 -15.65 -10.78
CA CYS A 10 3.62 -16.03 -10.25
C CYS A 10 3.60 -17.31 -9.42
N LEU A 11 2.43 -17.87 -9.12
CA LEU A 11 2.30 -19.06 -8.28
C LEU A 11 1.84 -20.27 -9.10
N SER A 12 2.47 -21.41 -8.88
CA SER A 12 2.06 -22.67 -9.49
C SER A 12 2.21 -23.83 -8.51
N ILE A 13 1.47 -24.92 -8.76
CA ILE A 13 1.62 -26.18 -8.03
C ILE A 13 2.20 -27.21 -8.99
N ARG A 14 3.35 -27.78 -8.61
CA ARG A 14 4.06 -28.82 -9.38
C ARG A 14 4.36 -29.98 -8.43
N GLU A 15 3.88 -31.16 -8.78
CA GLU A 15 4.09 -32.38 -7.97
C GLU A 15 3.72 -32.20 -6.48
N GLY A 16 2.60 -31.52 -6.22
CA GLY A 16 2.11 -31.26 -4.85
C GLY A 16 2.83 -30.15 -4.09
N ARG A 17 3.80 -29.48 -4.69
CA ARG A 17 4.59 -28.39 -4.07
C ARG A 17 4.25 -27.04 -4.68
N LEU A 18 4.23 -26.01 -3.83
CA LEU A 18 4.03 -24.62 -4.27
C LEU A 18 5.34 -24.06 -4.85
N PHE A 19 5.23 -23.39 -5.98
CA PHE A 19 6.31 -22.63 -6.60
C PHE A 19 5.97 -21.15 -6.66
N VAL A 20 6.98 -20.31 -6.46
CA VAL A 20 6.97 -18.88 -6.78
C VAL A 20 7.83 -18.70 -8.01
N GLU A 21 7.22 -18.33 -9.12
CA GLU A 21 7.87 -18.40 -10.44
C GLU A 21 8.42 -19.84 -10.70
N ASP A 22 9.74 -20.00 -10.82
CA ASP A 22 10.37 -21.31 -10.94
C ASP A 22 11.05 -21.80 -9.67
N CYS A 23 10.95 -21.05 -8.57
CA CYS A 23 11.52 -21.43 -7.28
C CYS A 23 10.51 -22.22 -6.43
N ASP A 24 10.91 -23.39 -5.95
CA ASP A 24 10.14 -24.19 -5.00
C ASP A 24 10.10 -23.47 -3.62
N ALA A 25 8.89 -23.19 -3.12
CA ALA A 25 8.69 -22.46 -1.88
C ALA A 25 9.27 -23.18 -0.64
N VAL A 26 9.30 -24.51 -0.65
CA VAL A 26 9.92 -25.29 0.44
C VAL A 26 11.43 -25.18 0.40
N GLU A 27 12.03 -25.20 -0.78
CA GLU A 27 13.46 -24.98 -0.93
C GLU A 27 13.88 -23.54 -0.60
N LEU A 28 13.03 -22.54 -0.93
CA LEU A 28 13.23 -21.16 -0.47
C LEU A 28 13.25 -21.09 1.07
N ALA A 29 12.25 -21.71 1.72
CA ALA A 29 12.19 -21.78 3.19
C ALA A 29 13.44 -22.48 3.79
N ARG A 30 13.91 -23.55 3.14
CA ARG A 30 15.13 -24.27 3.58
C ARG A 30 16.39 -23.44 3.39
N ARG A 31 16.54 -22.76 2.23
CA ARG A 31 17.75 -22.00 1.87
C ARG A 31 17.88 -20.70 2.66
N PHE A 32 16.79 -19.98 2.83
CA PHE A 32 16.78 -18.66 3.46
C PHE A 32 16.34 -18.67 4.93
N GLY A 33 15.84 -19.81 5.41
CA GLY A 33 15.23 -19.92 6.74
C GLY A 33 13.79 -19.38 6.76
N THR A 34 13.10 -19.63 7.87
CA THR A 34 11.75 -19.10 8.16
C THR A 34 11.76 -18.40 9.52
N PRO A 35 10.91 -17.39 9.73
CA PRO A 35 9.98 -16.81 8.75
C PRO A 35 10.70 -15.93 7.73
N VAL A 36 10.15 -15.85 6.50
CA VAL A 36 10.72 -15.04 5.42
C VAL A 36 9.64 -14.49 4.47
N HIS A 37 9.77 -13.24 4.06
CA HIS A 37 8.97 -12.67 2.98
C HIS A 37 9.61 -13.01 1.63
N VAL A 38 8.79 -13.39 0.65
CA VAL A 38 9.23 -13.69 -0.71
C VAL A 38 8.46 -12.82 -1.68
N ILE A 39 9.15 -12.08 -2.53
CA ILE A 39 8.57 -11.20 -3.55
C ILE A 39 8.88 -11.78 -4.93
N SER A 40 7.87 -11.92 -5.78
CA SER A 40 8.02 -12.22 -7.20
C SER A 40 8.29 -10.94 -7.98
N GLU A 41 9.43 -10.88 -8.67
CA GLU A 41 9.77 -9.76 -9.56
C GLU A 41 8.83 -9.71 -10.76
N ASP A 42 8.52 -10.85 -11.36
CA ASP A 42 7.64 -10.95 -12.53
C ASP A 42 6.23 -10.47 -12.22
N GLN A 43 5.67 -10.84 -11.06
CA GLN A 43 4.35 -10.38 -10.67
C GLN A 43 4.35 -8.87 -10.38
N LEU A 44 5.39 -8.36 -9.73
CA LEU A 44 5.51 -6.94 -9.44
C LEU A 44 5.57 -6.11 -10.74
N ARG A 45 6.39 -6.55 -11.70
CA ARG A 45 6.47 -5.92 -13.04
C ARG A 45 5.16 -6.00 -13.80
N ARG A 46 4.49 -7.15 -13.75
CA ARG A 46 3.19 -7.37 -14.39
C ARG A 46 2.13 -6.43 -13.83
N ASN A 47 2.06 -6.30 -12.51
CA ASN A 47 1.14 -5.39 -11.84
C ASN A 47 1.42 -3.93 -12.25
N ALA A 48 2.69 -3.52 -12.27
CA ALA A 48 3.10 -2.18 -12.68
C ALA A 48 2.64 -1.85 -14.10
N ARG A 49 2.96 -2.73 -15.06
CA ARG A 49 2.55 -2.58 -16.48
C ARG A 49 1.05 -2.53 -16.62
N ARG A 50 0.33 -3.37 -15.87
CA ARG A 50 -1.11 -3.43 -15.92
C ARG A 50 -1.75 -2.15 -15.40
N TYR A 51 -1.34 -1.63 -14.25
CA TYR A 51 -1.85 -0.34 -13.74
C TYR A 51 -1.64 0.78 -14.74
N ARG A 52 -0.46 0.88 -15.33
CA ARG A 52 -0.16 1.89 -16.32
C ARG A 52 -1.04 1.73 -17.56
N SER A 53 -1.06 0.55 -18.18
CA SER A 53 -1.78 0.31 -19.43
C SER A 53 -3.28 0.48 -19.31
N GLU A 54 -3.90 0.00 -18.20
CA GLU A 54 -5.34 0.09 -18.00
C GLU A 54 -5.84 1.56 -17.88
N PHE A 55 -5.06 2.41 -17.23
CA PHE A 55 -5.41 3.82 -17.12
C PHE A 55 -5.00 4.62 -18.34
N GLU A 56 -3.84 4.38 -18.99
CA GLU A 56 -3.42 5.05 -20.22
C GLU A 56 -4.40 4.82 -21.38
N GLN A 57 -4.93 3.60 -21.51
CA GLN A 57 -5.90 3.26 -22.56
C GLN A 57 -7.24 3.97 -22.38
N ARG A 58 -7.60 4.35 -21.15
CA ARG A 58 -8.91 4.94 -20.83
C ARG A 58 -8.86 6.45 -20.59
N TRP A 59 -7.75 6.99 -20.16
CA TRP A 59 -7.52 8.43 -20.05
C TRP A 59 -6.77 8.95 -21.27
N THR A 60 -7.50 9.14 -22.36
CA THR A 60 -6.93 9.58 -23.64
C THR A 60 -6.82 11.09 -23.77
N GLU A 61 -7.32 11.83 -22.80
CA GLU A 61 -7.29 13.29 -22.76
C GLU A 61 -5.92 13.87 -22.41
N GLY A 62 -5.11 13.13 -21.66
CA GLY A 62 -3.79 13.55 -21.22
C GLY A 62 -2.90 12.35 -20.87
N THR A 63 -1.81 12.61 -20.18
CA THR A 63 -0.93 11.55 -19.69
C THR A 63 -1.45 10.94 -18.40
N VAL A 64 -1.00 9.72 -18.10
CA VAL A 64 -1.23 9.05 -16.81
C VAL A 64 0.10 8.91 -16.09
N LEU A 65 0.10 9.15 -14.79
CA LEU A 65 1.25 8.85 -13.92
C LEU A 65 0.78 7.97 -12.76
N VAL A 66 1.29 6.76 -12.72
CA VAL A 66 1.05 5.82 -11.61
C VAL A 66 2.14 6.05 -10.56
N LEU A 67 1.74 6.48 -9.38
CA LEU A 67 2.60 6.75 -8.23
C LEU A 67 2.51 5.57 -7.26
N ALA A 68 3.34 4.55 -7.43
CA ALA A 68 3.33 3.39 -6.55
C ALA A 68 3.72 3.79 -5.12
N SER A 69 2.81 3.54 -4.16
CA SER A 69 2.91 3.99 -2.77
C SER A 69 4.08 3.32 -2.04
N ILE A 70 5.10 4.10 -1.63
CA ILE A 70 6.31 3.54 -0.99
C ILE A 70 6.00 2.88 0.36
N LYS A 71 5.07 3.45 1.15
CA LYS A 71 4.65 2.88 2.44
C LYS A 71 4.18 1.43 2.36
N ALA A 72 3.68 1.00 1.21
CA ALA A 72 3.23 -0.37 1.02
C ALA A 72 4.38 -1.38 1.00
N ASN A 73 5.50 -1.01 0.36
CA ASN A 73 6.75 -1.77 0.41
C ASN A 73 7.92 -0.85 0.05
N PHE A 74 8.76 -0.52 1.04
CA PHE A 74 9.86 0.41 0.87
C PHE A 74 11.23 -0.27 0.66
N ALA A 75 11.28 -1.57 0.36
CA ALA A 75 12.52 -2.22 -0.02
C ALA A 75 13.09 -1.55 -1.29
N LEU A 76 14.39 -1.21 -1.26
CA LEU A 76 15.02 -0.48 -2.38
C LEU A 76 14.92 -1.26 -3.70
N ALA A 77 15.07 -2.59 -3.66
CA ALA A 77 14.96 -3.42 -4.85
C ALA A 77 13.57 -3.33 -5.51
N THR A 78 12.49 -3.37 -4.70
CA THR A 78 11.13 -3.22 -5.25
C THR A 78 10.94 -1.85 -5.87
N ARG A 79 11.55 -0.81 -5.30
CA ARG A 79 11.51 0.54 -5.86
C ARG A 79 12.22 0.62 -7.20
N TRP A 80 13.43 0.03 -7.32
CA TRP A 80 14.16 -0.06 -8.58
C TRP A 80 13.36 -0.75 -9.69
N ILE A 81 12.73 -1.88 -9.37
CA ILE A 81 11.88 -2.62 -10.31
C ILE A 81 10.76 -1.73 -10.85
N LEU A 82 10.02 -1.06 -9.95
CA LEU A 82 8.90 -0.21 -10.35
C LEU A 82 9.34 1.04 -11.13
N SER A 83 10.49 1.61 -10.78
CA SER A 83 11.10 2.72 -11.53
C SER A 83 11.48 2.30 -12.96
N GLN A 84 12.04 1.10 -13.15
CA GLN A 84 12.33 0.53 -14.47
C GLN A 84 11.07 0.30 -15.30
N GLU A 85 9.93 0.04 -14.67
CA GLU A 85 8.61 -0.05 -15.34
C GLU A 85 7.97 1.32 -15.61
N GLY A 86 8.67 2.42 -15.30
CA GLY A 86 8.23 3.78 -15.55
C GLY A 86 7.21 4.32 -14.53
N LEU A 87 7.11 3.71 -13.34
CA LEU A 87 6.25 4.21 -12.30
C LEU A 87 6.96 5.27 -11.45
N GLY A 88 6.21 6.31 -11.09
CA GLY A 88 6.58 7.23 -10.04
C GLY A 88 6.27 6.68 -8.65
N CYS A 89 6.30 7.55 -7.64
CA CYS A 89 5.91 7.16 -6.29
C CYS A 89 5.32 8.31 -5.48
N ASP A 90 4.51 7.98 -4.48
CA ASP A 90 4.17 8.87 -3.39
C ASP A 90 5.04 8.56 -2.16
N CYS A 91 5.42 9.63 -1.46
CA CYS A 91 6.26 9.60 -0.27
C CYS A 91 5.62 10.39 0.86
N PHE A 92 5.75 9.93 2.10
CA PHE A 92 5.23 10.65 3.27
C PHE A 92 6.29 11.32 4.12
N GLY A 93 7.48 10.76 4.17
CA GLY A 93 8.54 11.22 5.04
C GLY A 93 9.93 11.10 4.44
N PRO A 94 10.98 11.49 5.18
CA PRO A 94 12.36 11.53 4.66
C PRO A 94 12.90 10.17 4.25
N GLY A 95 12.54 9.10 4.95
CA GLY A 95 12.96 7.74 4.58
C GLY A 95 12.37 7.27 3.25
N GLU A 96 11.10 7.59 2.99
CA GLU A 96 10.45 7.25 1.72
C GLU A 96 10.98 8.10 0.56
N LEU A 97 11.25 9.40 0.78
CA LEU A 97 11.92 10.24 -0.23
C LEU A 97 13.32 9.73 -0.54
N HIS A 98 14.08 9.30 0.48
CA HIS A 98 15.37 8.66 0.27
C HIS A 98 15.24 7.38 -0.58
N ALA A 99 14.29 6.50 -0.24
CA ALA A 99 14.06 5.28 -1.01
C ALA A 99 13.63 5.57 -2.47
N ALA A 100 12.87 6.63 -2.71
CA ALA A 100 12.50 7.05 -4.04
C ALA A 100 13.72 7.48 -4.88
N LEU A 101 14.56 8.33 -4.32
CA LEU A 101 15.75 8.85 -5.00
C LEU A 101 16.78 7.75 -5.24
N GLU A 102 17.08 6.93 -4.22
CA GLU A 102 17.97 5.77 -4.34
C GLU A 102 17.41 4.70 -5.29
N GLY A 103 16.09 4.54 -5.34
CA GLY A 103 15.40 3.65 -6.26
C GLY A 103 15.33 4.15 -7.71
N GLY A 104 16.02 5.26 -8.04
CA GLY A 104 16.12 5.77 -9.39
C GLY A 104 14.83 6.37 -9.96
N VAL A 105 13.88 6.79 -9.10
CA VAL A 105 12.66 7.47 -9.56
C VAL A 105 13.02 8.86 -10.07
N PRO A 106 12.62 9.24 -11.28
CA PRO A 106 12.79 10.62 -11.75
C PRO A 106 12.12 11.59 -10.77
N PRO A 107 12.81 12.65 -10.32
CA PRO A 107 12.27 13.55 -9.29
C PRO A 107 10.90 14.13 -9.62
N GLU A 108 10.65 14.46 -10.88
CA GLU A 108 9.36 14.95 -11.37
C GLU A 108 8.22 13.89 -11.28
N ALA A 109 8.56 12.62 -11.10
CA ALA A 109 7.63 11.53 -10.85
C ALA A 109 7.50 11.17 -9.36
N ILE A 110 8.16 11.93 -8.46
CA ILE A 110 8.02 11.78 -7.01
C ILE A 110 7.00 12.79 -6.50
N SER A 111 6.07 12.34 -5.66
CA SER A 111 5.08 13.15 -4.97
C SER A 111 5.29 13.08 -3.45
N VAL A 112 5.63 14.18 -2.80
CA VAL A 112 5.82 14.24 -1.34
C VAL A 112 4.52 14.67 -0.69
N ASN A 113 3.77 13.71 -0.13
CA ASN A 113 2.37 13.85 0.32
C ASN A 113 2.21 13.92 1.85
N GLY A 114 3.27 13.85 2.64
CA GLY A 114 3.18 13.83 4.09
C GLY A 114 2.28 14.93 4.66
N SER A 115 1.48 14.61 5.67
CA SER A 115 0.58 15.58 6.32
C SER A 115 1.32 16.59 7.22
N ILE A 116 2.56 16.29 7.57
CA ILE A 116 3.48 17.21 8.27
C ILE A 116 4.85 17.05 7.61
N LYS A 117 5.35 18.12 7.00
CA LYS A 117 6.67 18.16 6.39
C LYS A 117 7.51 19.23 7.06
N ASP A 118 8.63 18.83 7.63
CA ASP A 118 9.58 19.80 8.21
C ASP A 118 10.40 20.51 7.11
N ALA A 119 11.10 21.55 7.51
CA ALA A 119 11.90 22.34 6.59
C ALA A 119 13.01 21.52 5.89
N ALA A 120 13.56 20.50 6.54
CA ALA A 120 14.63 19.67 5.97
C ALA A 120 14.09 18.74 4.86
N LEU A 121 12.93 18.11 5.07
CA LEU A 121 12.25 17.32 4.08
C LEU A 121 11.84 18.17 2.88
N ILE A 122 11.23 19.34 3.12
CA ILE A 122 10.83 20.29 2.08
C ILE A 122 12.04 20.75 1.27
N ALA A 123 13.14 21.14 1.94
CA ALA A 123 14.35 21.58 1.25
C ALA A 123 14.95 20.47 0.38
N THR A 124 14.95 19.22 0.86
CA THR A 124 15.42 18.06 0.10
C THR A 124 14.52 17.80 -1.13
N ALA A 125 13.21 17.84 -0.96
CA ALA A 125 12.24 17.66 -2.04
C ALA A 125 12.40 18.75 -3.12
N VAL A 126 12.44 20.03 -2.72
CA VAL A 126 12.63 21.14 -3.69
C VAL A 126 13.96 21.03 -4.40
N LYS A 127 15.05 20.77 -3.66
CA LYS A 127 16.40 20.64 -4.25
C LYS A 127 16.47 19.49 -5.27
N SER A 128 15.84 18.34 -4.99
CA SER A 128 15.79 17.22 -5.92
C SER A 128 14.92 17.51 -7.13
N GLY A 129 13.92 18.36 -7.02
CA GLY A 129 12.89 18.62 -8.04
C GLY A 129 11.63 17.76 -7.86
N ALA A 130 11.49 17.09 -6.72
CA ALA A 130 10.27 16.38 -6.38
C ALA A 130 9.09 17.33 -6.17
N ARG A 131 7.89 16.87 -6.49
CA ARG A 131 6.66 17.65 -6.34
C ARG A 131 6.16 17.55 -4.90
N ILE A 132 5.61 18.63 -4.39
CA ILE A 132 5.15 18.70 -3.00
C ILE A 132 3.64 18.87 -2.98
N THR A 133 2.96 18.01 -2.25
CA THR A 133 1.54 18.14 -1.96
C THR A 133 1.38 18.86 -0.61
N LEU A 134 0.91 20.09 -0.65
CA LEU A 134 0.66 20.89 0.56
C LEU A 134 -0.52 20.31 1.35
N ASP A 135 -0.35 20.08 2.62
CA ASP A 135 -1.37 19.56 3.54
C ASP A 135 -1.68 20.56 4.69
N SER A 136 -1.00 21.70 4.71
CA SER A 136 -1.29 22.83 5.57
C SER A 136 -0.89 24.16 4.93
N VAL A 137 -1.53 25.25 5.38
CA VAL A 137 -1.23 26.62 4.91
C VAL A 137 0.20 27.03 5.25
N ALA A 138 0.71 26.60 6.40
CA ALA A 138 2.06 26.94 6.86
C ALA A 138 3.17 26.35 5.97
N GLU A 139 2.92 25.22 5.33
CA GLU A 139 3.91 24.58 4.43
C GLU A 139 4.22 25.44 3.20
N LEU A 140 3.29 26.28 2.73
CA LEU A 140 3.50 27.15 1.58
C LEU A 140 4.70 28.09 1.78
N ASP A 141 4.83 28.68 2.97
CA ASP A 141 5.94 29.58 3.26
C ASP A 141 7.29 28.84 3.38
N LEU A 142 7.27 27.61 3.91
CA LEU A 142 8.46 26.75 3.96
C LEU A 142 8.91 26.35 2.56
N VAL A 143 7.97 25.98 1.69
CA VAL A 143 8.27 25.63 0.29
C VAL A 143 8.80 26.83 -0.47
N ARG A 144 8.21 28.01 -0.33
CA ARG A 144 8.69 29.25 -0.93
C ARG A 144 10.12 29.56 -0.49
N ALA A 145 10.40 29.47 0.80
CA ALA A 145 11.75 29.72 1.34
C ALA A 145 12.79 28.73 0.77
N ALA A 146 12.44 27.44 0.70
CA ALA A 146 13.30 26.43 0.11
C ALA A 146 13.52 26.63 -1.40
N ALA A 147 12.47 27.02 -2.14
CA ALA A 147 12.53 27.33 -3.57
C ALA A 147 13.46 28.53 -3.84
N ALA A 148 13.30 29.64 -3.08
CA ALA A 148 14.17 30.80 -3.16
C ALA A 148 15.63 30.45 -2.84
N ALA A 149 15.88 29.67 -1.78
CA ALA A 149 17.22 29.25 -1.39
C ALA A 149 17.92 28.35 -2.41
N SER A 150 17.14 27.52 -3.12
CA SER A 150 17.67 26.60 -4.15
C SER A 150 17.75 27.21 -5.55
N GLY A 151 17.16 28.38 -5.78
CA GLY A 151 17.03 28.98 -7.10
C GLY A 151 16.12 28.21 -8.08
N ARG A 152 15.23 27.35 -7.56
CA ARG A 152 14.33 26.51 -8.35
C ARG A 152 12.88 26.83 -8.00
N ARG A 153 12.00 26.88 -9.00
CA ARG A 153 10.56 26.89 -8.76
C ARG A 153 10.13 25.54 -8.19
N ALA A 154 9.31 25.56 -7.16
CA ALA A 154 8.75 24.36 -6.56
C ALA A 154 7.40 24.04 -7.20
N SER A 155 7.26 22.84 -7.75
CA SER A 155 5.96 22.29 -8.19
C SER A 155 5.15 21.85 -6.98
N VAL A 156 3.97 22.44 -6.80
CA VAL A 156 3.11 22.17 -5.66
C VAL A 156 1.70 21.79 -6.08
N ARG A 157 1.09 20.94 -5.30
CA ARG A 157 -0.34 20.64 -5.32
C ARG A 157 -0.95 20.95 -3.96
N VAL A 158 -2.25 21.13 -3.94
CA VAL A 158 -3.01 21.30 -2.68
C VAL A 158 -3.75 20.01 -2.40
N ARG A 159 -3.50 19.40 -1.24
CA ARG A 159 -4.33 18.29 -0.77
C ARG A 159 -5.63 18.86 -0.23
N VAL A 160 -6.70 18.57 -0.91
CA VAL A 160 -8.03 19.12 -0.61
C VAL A 160 -8.90 18.13 0.15
N ARG A 161 -9.94 18.65 0.80
CA ARG A 161 -10.98 17.89 1.50
C ARG A 161 -12.31 18.14 0.79
N PRO A 162 -12.71 17.31 -0.20
CA PRO A 162 -14.04 17.42 -0.81
C PRO A 162 -15.15 17.20 0.21
N ASP A 163 -16.30 17.78 -0.03
CA ASP A 163 -17.48 17.56 0.80
C ASP A 163 -18.08 16.17 0.50
N PHE A 164 -17.91 15.26 1.44
CA PHE A 164 -18.47 13.92 1.39
C PHE A 164 -19.71 13.74 2.29
N SER A 165 -20.30 14.82 2.80
CA SER A 165 -21.41 14.76 3.75
C SER A 165 -22.63 13.97 3.25
N ALA A 166 -22.85 13.92 1.93
CA ALA A 166 -23.90 13.14 1.31
C ALA A 166 -23.58 11.63 1.16
N LEU A 167 -22.36 11.20 1.43
CA LEU A 167 -21.91 9.82 1.25
C LEU A 167 -22.10 9.01 2.54
N THR A 168 -23.32 8.51 2.72
CA THR A 168 -23.74 7.81 3.95
C THR A 168 -23.51 6.29 3.93
N GLN A 169 -23.03 5.72 2.82
CA GLN A 169 -22.72 4.31 2.72
C GLN A 169 -21.57 3.94 3.66
N ALA A 170 -21.67 2.74 4.25
CA ALA A 170 -20.63 2.23 5.15
C ALA A 170 -19.30 2.04 4.44
N THR A 171 -18.23 2.27 5.17
CA THR A 171 -16.84 2.03 4.76
C THR A 171 -16.09 1.32 5.88
N ASP A 172 -14.98 0.69 5.55
CA ASP A 172 -14.02 0.07 6.48
C ASP A 172 -12.79 0.96 6.76
N TRP A 173 -12.87 2.25 6.45
CA TRP A 173 -11.73 3.19 6.65
C TRP A 173 -11.35 3.38 8.10
N TYR A 174 -12.27 3.17 9.04
CA TYR A 174 -12.08 3.28 10.49
C TYR A 174 -12.68 2.07 11.19
N GLU A 175 -13.82 2.27 11.86
CA GLU A 175 -14.56 1.24 12.55
C GLU A 175 -15.68 0.65 11.66
N ASP A 176 -16.05 -0.59 11.93
CA ASP A 176 -17.12 -1.27 11.22
C ASP A 176 -18.43 -0.45 11.26
N GLY A 177 -19.00 -0.19 10.09
CA GLY A 177 -20.23 0.57 9.97
C GLY A 177 -20.07 2.09 9.90
N THR A 178 -18.85 2.63 10.00
CA THR A 178 -18.58 4.04 9.78
C THR A 178 -18.91 4.42 8.33
N SER A 179 -19.64 5.53 8.12
CA SER A 179 -19.91 6.02 6.76
C SER A 179 -18.68 6.69 6.14
N ILE A 180 -18.66 6.81 4.81
CA ILE A 180 -17.61 7.58 4.11
C ILE A 180 -17.56 9.02 4.63
N ALA A 181 -18.73 9.65 4.83
CA ALA A 181 -18.83 11.01 5.36
C ALA A 181 -18.17 11.13 6.74
N GLU A 182 -18.45 10.20 7.64
CA GLU A 182 -17.89 10.19 8.99
C GLU A 182 -16.38 9.88 8.97
N ALA A 183 -15.96 8.89 8.20
CA ALA A 183 -14.54 8.56 8.03
C ALA A 183 -13.73 9.74 7.49
N ALA A 184 -14.26 10.45 6.48
CA ALA A 184 -13.63 11.65 5.93
C ALA A 184 -13.57 12.80 6.94
N ARG A 185 -14.60 12.95 7.79
CA ARG A 185 -14.62 13.94 8.86
C ARG A 185 -13.53 13.69 9.90
N LEU A 186 -13.31 12.44 10.27
CA LEU A 186 -12.32 12.02 11.25
C LEU A 186 -10.88 12.01 10.71
N TYR A 187 -10.71 11.91 9.40
CA TYR A 187 -9.39 11.83 8.80
C TYR A 187 -8.69 13.18 8.80
N LYS A 188 -7.47 13.22 9.34
CA LYS A 188 -6.72 14.47 9.61
C LYS A 188 -6.16 15.16 8.36
N ALA A 189 -5.93 14.43 7.27
CA ALA A 189 -5.19 14.94 6.12
C ALA A 189 -6.08 15.75 5.17
N GLY A 190 -5.47 16.70 4.50
CA GLY A 190 -6.10 17.63 3.58
C GLY A 190 -6.46 18.97 4.22
N ILE A 191 -6.28 20.03 3.47
CA ILE A 191 -6.53 21.41 3.86
C ILE A 191 -8.04 21.68 3.82
N PRO A 192 -8.65 22.27 4.86
CA PRO A 192 -10.03 22.74 4.81
C PRO A 192 -10.29 23.65 3.61
N THR A 193 -11.50 23.64 3.08
CA THR A 193 -11.84 24.36 1.83
C THR A 193 -11.56 25.84 1.94
N GLU A 194 -11.95 26.49 3.04
CA GLU A 194 -11.73 27.91 3.30
C GLU A 194 -10.24 28.28 3.30
N ASP A 195 -9.41 27.46 3.91
CA ASP A 195 -7.96 27.65 3.93
C ASP A 195 -7.33 27.38 2.54
N ALA A 196 -7.84 26.40 1.79
CA ALA A 196 -7.38 26.10 0.45
C ALA A 196 -7.67 27.24 -0.53
N LEU A 197 -8.82 27.93 -0.38
CA LEU A 197 -9.17 29.11 -1.17
C LEU A 197 -8.12 30.22 -1.01
N GLU A 198 -7.74 30.55 0.21
CA GLU A 198 -6.72 31.57 0.49
C GLU A 198 -5.33 31.13 0.04
N LEU A 199 -4.97 29.88 0.31
CA LEU A 199 -3.66 29.32 0.01
C LEU A 199 -3.35 29.41 -1.49
N GLY A 200 -4.28 29.03 -2.36
CA GLY A 200 -4.07 29.07 -3.80
C GLY A 200 -3.92 30.49 -4.34
N LEU A 201 -4.66 31.46 -3.80
CA LEU A 201 -4.48 32.88 -4.12
C LEU A 201 -3.09 33.40 -3.73
N ARG A 202 -2.57 32.95 -2.58
CA ARG A 202 -1.20 33.28 -2.14
C ARG A 202 -0.17 32.62 -3.04
N ALA A 203 -0.32 31.31 -3.31
CA ALA A 203 0.61 30.53 -4.13
C ALA A 203 0.76 31.14 -5.53
N LYS A 204 -0.33 31.55 -6.18
CA LYS A 204 -0.31 32.16 -7.51
C LYS A 204 0.45 33.50 -7.58
N ARG A 205 0.63 34.19 -6.46
CA ARG A 205 1.38 35.46 -6.38
C ARG A 205 2.88 35.25 -6.13
N MET A 206 3.32 34.02 -5.85
CA MET A 206 4.69 33.67 -5.53
C MET A 206 5.43 33.16 -6.76
N PRO A 207 6.41 33.89 -7.31
CA PRO A 207 7.13 33.46 -8.51
C PRO A 207 7.96 32.19 -8.29
N GLU A 208 8.26 31.84 -7.04
CA GLU A 208 8.98 30.63 -6.66
C GLU A 208 8.09 29.38 -6.69
N ILE A 209 6.77 29.55 -6.77
CA ILE A 209 5.80 28.46 -6.69
C ILE A 209 5.16 28.23 -8.05
N ASP A 210 5.00 26.95 -8.40
CA ASP A 210 4.23 26.49 -9.54
C ASP A 210 3.07 25.62 -9.02
N LEU A 211 1.87 26.20 -8.97
CA LEU A 211 0.66 25.51 -8.52
C LEU A 211 0.10 24.67 -9.67
N THR A 212 0.41 23.36 -9.68
CA THR A 212 0.14 22.47 -10.80
C THR A 212 -1.18 21.72 -10.71
N GLY A 213 -1.70 21.46 -9.49
CA GLY A 213 -2.89 20.64 -9.36
C GLY A 213 -3.45 20.58 -7.96
N ILE A 214 -4.40 19.66 -7.81
CA ILE A 214 -4.97 19.27 -6.53
C ILE A 214 -4.86 17.76 -6.33
N HIS A 215 -4.85 17.35 -5.07
CA HIS A 215 -4.80 15.97 -4.64
C HIS A 215 -5.91 15.69 -3.63
N ALA A 216 -6.57 14.54 -3.75
CA ALA A 216 -7.35 13.96 -2.68
C ALA A 216 -7.11 12.46 -2.62
N HIS A 217 -6.95 11.92 -1.41
CA HIS A 217 -6.96 10.48 -1.23
C HIS A 217 -8.39 10.06 -0.94
N ILE A 218 -9.04 9.51 -1.95
CA ILE A 218 -10.49 9.34 -2.01
C ILE A 218 -10.95 7.91 -1.82
N GLY A 219 -10.05 6.98 -1.55
CA GLY A 219 -10.41 5.58 -1.32
C GLY A 219 -9.42 4.85 -0.42
N ARG A 220 -9.94 3.91 0.33
CA ARG A 220 -9.18 2.94 1.09
C ARG A 220 -9.95 1.63 1.08
N HIS A 221 -9.30 0.51 0.70
CA HIS A 221 -9.94 -0.82 0.61
C HIS A 221 -11.25 -0.83 -0.17
N THR A 222 -11.28 -0.16 -1.31
CA THR A 222 -12.50 -0.11 -2.13
C THR A 222 -12.64 -1.36 -2.98
N ASN A 223 -13.44 -2.31 -2.53
CA ASN A 223 -13.67 -3.58 -3.25
C ASN A 223 -14.76 -3.49 -4.31
N GLY A 224 -15.34 -2.33 -4.48
CA GLY A 224 -16.33 -2.07 -5.50
C GLY A 224 -16.09 -0.73 -6.16
N THR A 225 -16.74 -0.51 -7.29
CA THR A 225 -16.60 0.73 -8.06
C THR A 225 -17.72 1.73 -7.80
N ALA A 226 -18.78 1.32 -7.12
CA ALA A 226 -19.98 2.15 -6.95
C ALA A 226 -19.77 3.47 -6.19
N GLN A 227 -18.78 3.52 -5.32
CA GLN A 227 -18.47 4.73 -4.54
C GLN A 227 -17.58 5.74 -5.28
N TRP A 228 -16.90 5.33 -6.36
CA TRP A 228 -16.01 6.22 -7.10
C TRP A 228 -16.72 7.39 -7.78
N PRO A 229 -17.85 7.19 -8.51
CA PRO A 229 -18.54 8.30 -9.17
C PRO A 229 -18.92 9.46 -8.22
N PRO A 230 -19.63 9.24 -7.09
CA PRO A 230 -20.00 10.34 -6.22
C PRO A 230 -18.80 10.98 -5.50
N ILE A 231 -17.73 10.23 -5.21
CA ILE A 231 -16.49 10.76 -4.65
C ILE A 231 -15.81 11.69 -5.67
N ILE A 232 -15.73 11.27 -6.93
CA ILE A 232 -15.12 12.07 -8.02
C ILE A 232 -15.97 13.32 -8.31
N ASP A 233 -17.30 13.20 -8.28
CA ASP A 233 -18.19 14.35 -8.45
C ASP A 233 -17.96 15.40 -7.36
N ALA A 234 -17.84 15.00 -6.10
CA ALA A 234 -17.52 15.92 -4.99
C ALA A 234 -16.11 16.55 -5.15
N TYR A 235 -15.13 15.78 -5.60
CA TYR A 235 -13.77 16.27 -5.86
C TYR A 235 -13.75 17.34 -6.97
N VAL A 236 -14.46 17.11 -8.08
CA VAL A 236 -14.51 18.06 -9.19
C VAL A 236 -15.39 19.28 -8.86
N THR A 237 -16.43 19.11 -8.06
CA THR A 237 -17.22 20.23 -7.52
C THR A 237 -16.34 21.20 -6.72
N LEU A 238 -15.49 20.65 -5.83
CA LEU A 238 -14.52 21.47 -5.11
C LEU A 238 -13.51 22.11 -6.07
N LEU A 239 -13.00 21.37 -7.06
CA LEU A 239 -12.11 21.94 -8.09
C LEU A 239 -12.76 23.14 -8.81
N ALA A 240 -14.04 23.09 -9.12
CA ALA A 240 -14.76 24.20 -9.75
C ALA A 240 -14.82 25.43 -8.83
N THR A 241 -15.08 25.22 -7.54
CA THR A 241 -15.04 26.28 -6.52
C THR A 241 -13.65 26.93 -6.44
N LEU A 242 -12.59 26.10 -6.43
CA LEU A 242 -11.21 26.59 -6.41
C LEU A 242 -10.85 27.35 -7.70
N ARG A 243 -11.29 26.87 -8.86
CA ARG A 243 -11.10 27.57 -10.15
C ARG A 243 -11.68 28.99 -10.12
N GLU A 244 -12.89 29.12 -9.66
CA GLU A 244 -13.57 30.41 -9.56
C GLU A 244 -12.82 31.35 -8.60
N ALA A 245 -12.55 30.88 -7.38
CA ALA A 245 -11.84 31.65 -6.37
C ALA A 245 -10.42 32.04 -6.79
N TRP A 246 -9.75 31.20 -7.54
CA TRP A 246 -8.39 31.43 -8.04
C TRP A 246 -8.35 32.13 -9.41
N GLY A 247 -9.44 32.81 -9.80
CA GLY A 247 -9.49 33.64 -11.01
C GLY A 247 -9.29 32.86 -12.31
N GLY A 248 -10.06 31.80 -12.49
CA GLY A 248 -10.05 30.97 -13.70
C GLY A 248 -8.89 30.00 -13.82
N TRP A 249 -8.19 29.69 -12.72
CA TRP A 249 -7.09 28.72 -12.74
C TRP A 249 -7.57 27.33 -13.19
N THR A 250 -6.75 26.66 -13.98
CA THR A 250 -6.98 25.28 -14.43
C THR A 250 -5.81 24.38 -14.02
N PRO A 251 -6.08 23.14 -13.57
CA PRO A 251 -5.02 22.23 -13.18
C PRO A 251 -4.29 21.65 -14.39
N ALA A 252 -2.99 21.47 -14.26
CA ALA A 252 -2.20 20.64 -15.17
C ALA A 252 -2.27 19.16 -14.81
N GLU A 253 -2.60 18.86 -13.54
CA GLU A 253 -2.67 17.51 -13.00
C GLU A 253 -3.76 17.37 -11.94
N LEU A 254 -4.38 16.18 -11.91
CA LEU A 254 -5.35 15.79 -10.90
C LEU A 254 -4.93 14.45 -10.30
N ASN A 255 -4.74 14.42 -8.98
CA ASN A 255 -4.35 13.23 -8.26
C ASN A 255 -5.53 12.70 -7.43
N LEU A 256 -5.97 11.48 -7.73
CA LEU A 256 -7.10 10.83 -7.10
C LEU A 256 -6.70 9.88 -5.95
N GLY A 257 -5.40 9.82 -5.61
CA GLY A 257 -4.92 8.97 -4.52
C GLY A 257 -4.99 7.47 -4.81
N GLY A 258 -5.03 6.70 -3.75
CA GLY A 258 -5.02 5.24 -3.79
C GLY A 258 -6.34 4.61 -3.41
N GLY A 259 -6.29 3.40 -2.86
CA GLY A 259 -7.45 2.62 -2.43
C GLY A 259 -7.82 1.49 -3.37
N TYR A 260 -6.99 1.20 -4.37
CA TYR A 260 -7.20 0.11 -5.31
C TYR A 260 -6.88 -1.25 -4.67
N PRO A 261 -7.73 -2.27 -4.85
CA PRO A 261 -7.53 -3.61 -4.29
C PRO A 261 -6.44 -4.38 -5.04
N VAL A 262 -6.15 -5.58 -4.56
CA VAL A 262 -5.32 -6.55 -5.30
C VAL A 262 -6.00 -6.87 -6.63
N PRO A 263 -5.25 -6.94 -7.76
CA PRO A 263 -5.82 -7.06 -9.12
C PRO A 263 -6.63 -8.31 -9.34
N ARG A 264 -6.92 -9.19 -8.70
CA ARG A 264 -7.81 -10.36 -8.80
C ARG A 264 -7.96 -11.01 -7.44
N ASP A 265 -8.98 -10.62 -6.73
CA ASP A 265 -9.36 -11.31 -5.52
C ASP A 265 -10.80 -11.81 -5.62
N PRO A 266 -11.06 -12.91 -6.32
CA PRO A 266 -12.40 -13.44 -6.49
C PRO A 266 -12.99 -13.99 -5.18
N PHE A 267 -12.18 -14.10 -4.11
CA PHE A 267 -12.59 -14.69 -2.84
C PHE A 267 -12.46 -13.72 -1.66
N GLY A 268 -12.15 -12.44 -1.90
CA GLY A 268 -11.96 -11.47 -0.84
C GLY A 268 -10.68 -11.66 -0.03
N ARG A 269 -9.64 -12.31 -0.60
CA ARG A 269 -8.34 -12.41 0.05
C ARG A 269 -7.74 -11.04 0.28
N GLY A 270 -7.14 -10.82 1.44
CA GLY A 270 -6.56 -9.53 1.80
C GLY A 270 -7.58 -8.44 2.06
N MET A 271 -8.81 -8.78 2.36
CA MET A 271 -9.94 -7.90 2.57
C MET A 271 -10.29 -7.75 4.04
N SER A 272 -10.88 -6.61 4.41
CA SER A 272 -11.37 -6.38 5.77
C SER A 272 -12.59 -7.25 6.12
N ARG A 273 -12.93 -7.31 7.42
CA ARG A 273 -14.08 -8.08 7.92
C ARG A 273 -15.42 -7.73 7.28
N LEU A 274 -15.60 -6.47 6.88
CA LEU A 274 -16.84 -6.02 6.23
C LEU A 274 -17.09 -6.69 4.89
N GLN A 275 -16.06 -7.27 4.31
CA GLN A 275 -16.06 -7.83 2.96
C GLN A 275 -16.26 -9.35 2.90
N GLU A 276 -16.50 -10.01 4.02
CA GLU A 276 -16.75 -11.46 4.08
C GLU A 276 -17.85 -11.96 3.16
N ARG A 277 -18.77 -11.09 2.80
CA ARG A 277 -19.95 -11.39 1.96
C ARG A 277 -20.01 -10.57 0.69
N ALA A 278 -18.96 -9.77 0.42
CA ALA A 278 -18.91 -8.94 -0.78
C ALA A 278 -18.68 -9.82 -2.02
N GLU A 279 -19.25 -9.38 -3.14
CA GLU A 279 -18.86 -9.87 -4.45
C GLU A 279 -17.34 -9.72 -4.63
N PRO A 280 -16.71 -10.58 -5.43
CA PRO A 280 -15.29 -10.45 -5.75
C PRO A 280 -14.98 -9.04 -6.25
N ALA A 281 -13.83 -8.50 -5.87
CA ALA A 281 -13.40 -7.21 -6.38
C ALA A 281 -13.40 -7.23 -7.92
N PRO A 282 -13.99 -6.21 -8.58
CA PRO A 282 -13.94 -6.11 -10.03
C PRO A 282 -12.50 -6.12 -10.55
N ASP A 283 -12.34 -6.49 -11.80
CA ASP A 283 -11.05 -6.40 -12.47
C ASP A 283 -10.54 -4.95 -12.52
N LEU A 284 -9.21 -4.75 -12.54
CA LEU A 284 -8.61 -3.42 -12.60
C LEU A 284 -9.09 -2.61 -13.81
N SER A 285 -9.39 -3.26 -14.92
CA SER A 285 -9.95 -2.63 -16.12
C SER A 285 -11.27 -1.91 -15.83
N VAL A 286 -12.13 -2.51 -14.99
CA VAL A 286 -13.41 -1.92 -14.58
C VAL A 286 -13.19 -0.71 -13.66
N TYR A 287 -12.21 -0.78 -12.74
CA TYR A 287 -11.85 0.38 -11.93
C TYR A 287 -11.33 1.53 -12.80
N ALA A 288 -10.42 1.25 -13.72
CA ALA A 288 -9.86 2.26 -14.60
C ALA A 288 -10.94 2.91 -15.46
N GLU A 289 -11.87 2.13 -16.00
CA GLU A 289 -13.02 2.64 -16.76
C GLU A 289 -13.91 3.55 -15.90
N VAL A 290 -14.39 3.07 -14.77
CA VAL A 290 -15.30 3.83 -13.90
C VAL A 290 -14.65 5.12 -13.41
N VAL A 291 -13.39 5.08 -13.01
CA VAL A 291 -12.64 6.25 -12.51
C VAL A 291 -12.46 7.29 -13.62
N THR A 292 -11.96 6.87 -14.79
CA THR A 292 -11.69 7.80 -15.89
C THR A 292 -12.97 8.38 -16.51
N ASP A 293 -14.01 7.56 -16.67
CA ASP A 293 -15.31 8.03 -17.19
C ASP A 293 -16.00 8.98 -16.22
N SER A 294 -15.95 8.68 -14.92
CA SER A 294 -16.51 9.58 -13.91
C SER A 294 -15.77 10.91 -13.88
N LEU A 295 -14.43 10.87 -13.92
CA LEU A 295 -13.63 12.10 -13.95
C LEU A 295 -13.90 12.94 -15.20
N ARG A 296 -13.94 12.30 -16.37
CA ARG A 296 -14.26 12.97 -17.64
C ARG A 296 -15.64 13.62 -17.63
N ARG A 297 -16.65 12.89 -17.15
CA ARG A 297 -18.01 13.37 -17.05
C ARG A 297 -18.13 14.54 -16.07
N ALA A 298 -17.55 14.43 -14.89
CA ALA A 298 -17.58 15.46 -13.85
C ALA A 298 -16.85 16.74 -14.33
N LEU A 299 -15.68 16.61 -14.95
CA LEU A 299 -14.95 17.75 -15.50
C LEU A 299 -15.79 18.52 -16.54
N ARG A 300 -16.42 17.79 -17.48
CA ARG A 300 -17.30 18.42 -18.50
C ARG A 300 -18.54 19.07 -17.90
N ALA A 301 -19.12 18.46 -16.85
CA ALA A 301 -20.29 19.02 -16.17
C ALA A 301 -20.00 20.36 -15.48
N HIS A 302 -18.73 20.63 -15.17
CA HIS A 302 -18.26 21.88 -14.58
C HIS A 302 -17.46 22.74 -15.57
N ASP A 303 -17.65 22.57 -16.88
CA ASP A 303 -16.99 23.35 -17.93
C ASP A 303 -15.47 23.33 -17.90
N PHE A 304 -14.86 22.21 -17.49
CA PHE A 304 -13.44 21.96 -17.67
C PHE A 304 -13.21 21.24 -18.99
N ASP A 305 -12.17 21.65 -19.71
CA ASP A 305 -11.61 20.85 -20.79
C ASP A 305 -10.64 19.82 -20.20
N PRO A 306 -10.94 18.53 -20.29
CA PRO A 306 -10.05 17.51 -19.73
C PRO A 306 -8.76 17.33 -20.51
N ARG A 307 -8.65 17.89 -21.74
CA ARG A 307 -7.48 17.73 -22.60
C ARG A 307 -6.24 18.38 -21.99
N GLY A 308 -5.15 17.62 -21.98
CA GLY A 308 -3.87 18.05 -21.42
C GLY A 308 -3.74 17.86 -19.92
N ILE A 309 -4.82 17.47 -19.21
CA ILE A 309 -4.75 17.19 -17.77
C ILE A 309 -4.09 15.82 -17.54
N ARG A 310 -3.02 15.80 -16.76
CA ARG A 310 -2.42 14.56 -16.30
C ARG A 310 -3.25 13.94 -15.18
N LEU A 311 -3.66 12.69 -15.36
CA LEU A 311 -4.29 11.88 -14.30
C LEU A 311 -3.21 11.18 -13.48
N GLU A 312 -3.28 11.29 -12.16
CA GLU A 312 -2.41 10.59 -11.24
C GLU A 312 -3.21 9.68 -10.29
N ILE A 313 -2.67 8.50 -10.03
CA ILE A 313 -3.20 7.52 -9.09
C ILE A 313 -2.07 6.98 -8.21
N GLU A 314 -2.41 6.59 -6.96
CA GLU A 314 -1.44 6.16 -5.94
C GLU A 314 -1.71 4.73 -5.44
N PRO A 315 -1.65 3.70 -6.29
CA PRO A 315 -1.90 2.34 -5.84
C PRO A 315 -0.77 1.85 -4.91
N GLY A 316 -1.16 1.28 -3.77
CA GLY A 316 -0.28 0.61 -2.84
C GLY A 316 -0.51 -0.90 -2.89
N ARG A 317 -1.51 -1.40 -2.18
CA ARG A 317 -1.85 -2.82 -2.09
C ARG A 317 -1.98 -3.48 -3.46
N GLY A 318 -2.64 -2.83 -4.39
CA GLY A 318 -2.87 -3.37 -5.74
C GLY A 318 -1.59 -3.59 -6.56
N ILE A 319 -0.49 -2.90 -6.25
CA ILE A 319 0.80 -3.12 -6.90
C ILE A 319 1.59 -4.26 -6.24
N TYR A 320 1.64 -4.28 -4.90
CA TYR A 320 2.57 -5.15 -4.18
C TYR A 320 1.91 -6.41 -3.63
N GLY A 321 0.63 -6.37 -3.27
CA GLY A 321 -0.03 -7.37 -2.43
C GLY A 321 0.20 -8.80 -2.91
N ASN A 322 -0.29 -9.13 -4.09
CA ASN A 322 -0.18 -10.47 -4.67
C ASN A 322 1.19 -10.79 -5.30
N ALA A 323 2.12 -9.84 -5.32
CA ALA A 323 3.50 -10.10 -5.68
C ALA A 323 4.31 -10.72 -4.53
N GLY A 324 3.74 -10.84 -3.34
CA GLY A 324 4.43 -11.38 -2.18
C GLY A 324 3.70 -12.48 -1.46
N ILE A 325 4.48 -13.44 -0.95
CA ILE A 325 4.05 -14.45 0.01
C ILE A 325 4.94 -14.41 1.24
N HIS A 326 4.43 -14.97 2.34
CA HIS A 326 5.22 -15.15 3.56
C HIS A 326 5.32 -16.64 3.89
N LEU A 327 6.53 -17.12 4.09
CA LEU A 327 6.80 -18.52 4.41
C LEU A 327 7.11 -18.66 5.90
N ALA A 328 6.48 -19.64 6.54
CA ALA A 328 6.68 -20.00 7.93
C ALA A 328 6.73 -21.52 8.11
N SER A 329 7.52 -22.01 9.06
CA SER A 329 7.56 -23.44 9.40
C SER A 329 6.59 -23.76 10.52
N VAL A 330 5.89 -24.86 10.39
CA VAL A 330 5.11 -25.45 11.48
C VAL A 330 6.06 -25.99 12.54
N ARG A 331 5.97 -25.50 13.77
CA ARG A 331 6.82 -25.92 14.88
C ARG A 331 6.12 -26.91 15.80
N ASN A 332 4.82 -26.74 15.98
CA ASN A 332 4.05 -27.57 16.87
C ASN A 332 2.57 -27.60 16.48
N ILE A 333 1.84 -28.61 16.96
CA ILE A 333 0.39 -28.72 16.81
C ILE A 333 -0.21 -29.04 18.17
N LYS A 334 -1.16 -28.22 18.60
CA LYS A 334 -1.94 -28.47 19.82
C LYS A 334 -3.36 -28.82 19.44
N VAL A 335 -3.89 -29.83 20.12
CA VAL A 335 -5.27 -30.28 19.95
C VAL A 335 -5.94 -30.33 21.32
N GLN A 336 -6.92 -29.47 21.53
CA GLN A 336 -7.83 -29.52 22.66
C GLN A 336 -9.05 -30.34 22.29
N ARG A 337 -9.43 -31.29 23.13
CA ARG A 337 -10.62 -32.12 22.95
C ARG A 337 -11.79 -31.62 23.81
N LEU A 338 -11.50 -31.15 25.00
CA LEU A 338 -12.47 -30.68 25.97
C LEU A 338 -11.99 -29.35 26.59
N PRO A 339 -12.85 -28.45 27.06
CA PRO A 339 -14.32 -28.54 27.00
C PRO A 339 -14.89 -28.31 25.60
N VAL A 340 -14.19 -27.56 24.74
CA VAL A 340 -14.57 -27.31 23.36
C VAL A 340 -13.43 -27.76 22.45
N PRO A 341 -13.68 -28.61 21.46
CA PRO A 341 -12.63 -29.03 20.53
C PRO A 341 -12.02 -27.85 19.80
N HIS A 342 -10.69 -27.78 19.78
CA HIS A 342 -9.96 -26.76 19.07
C HIS A 342 -8.59 -27.27 18.63
N ARG A 343 -8.05 -26.71 17.55
CA ARG A 343 -6.72 -27.05 17.05
C ARG A 343 -5.94 -25.78 16.72
N TRP A 344 -4.68 -25.75 17.13
CA TRP A 344 -3.71 -24.72 16.81
C TRP A 344 -2.56 -25.33 16.03
N ILE A 345 -2.18 -24.68 14.93
CA ILE A 345 -0.95 -24.92 14.18
C ILE A 345 0.00 -23.78 14.56
N GLU A 346 0.96 -24.08 15.42
CA GLU A 346 1.95 -23.12 15.90
C GLU A 346 3.11 -23.03 14.93
N THR A 347 3.36 -21.81 14.42
CA THR A 347 4.40 -21.52 13.45
C THR A 347 5.48 -20.63 14.06
N ASP A 348 6.61 -20.48 13.37
CA ASP A 348 7.71 -19.59 13.76
C ASP A 348 7.54 -18.15 13.28
N THR A 349 6.38 -17.78 12.75
CA THR A 349 6.05 -16.40 12.41
C THR A 349 5.12 -15.75 13.47
N SER A 350 4.57 -14.59 13.18
CA SER A 350 3.70 -13.84 14.08
C SER A 350 2.82 -12.86 13.29
N ASP A 351 1.66 -12.49 13.86
CA ASP A 351 0.87 -11.35 13.41
C ASP A 351 1.63 -10.01 13.57
N MET A 352 2.70 -9.97 14.38
CA MET A 352 3.63 -8.84 14.46
C MET A 352 4.53 -8.71 13.22
N PHE A 353 4.70 -9.76 12.44
CA PHE A 353 5.41 -9.79 11.16
C PHE A 353 4.44 -9.72 9.96
N LEU A 354 3.16 -9.98 10.21
CA LEU A 354 2.03 -9.85 9.29
C LEU A 354 0.97 -8.91 9.87
N PRO A 355 1.34 -7.66 10.21
CA PRO A 355 0.52 -6.77 11.03
C PRO A 355 -0.78 -6.31 10.38
N ASP A 356 -0.93 -6.45 9.08
CA ASP A 356 -2.16 -6.14 8.37
C ASP A 356 -3.38 -6.93 8.92
N VAL A 357 -3.14 -8.10 9.50
CA VAL A 357 -4.20 -8.89 10.14
C VAL A 357 -4.77 -8.18 11.37
N VAL A 358 -3.94 -7.41 12.05
CA VAL A 358 -4.31 -6.65 13.27
C VAL A 358 -4.83 -5.26 12.91
N TRP A 359 -4.10 -4.53 12.07
CA TRP A 359 -4.37 -3.12 11.75
C TRP A 359 -5.48 -2.92 10.74
N GLU A 360 -5.53 -3.78 9.70
CA GLU A 360 -6.49 -3.66 8.61
C GLU A 360 -7.52 -4.80 8.63
N HIS A 361 -7.44 -5.71 9.60
CA HIS A 361 -8.27 -6.90 9.73
C HIS A 361 -8.30 -7.76 8.47
N ASN A 362 -7.20 -7.77 7.73
CA ASN A 362 -7.07 -8.58 6.53
C ASN A 362 -7.22 -10.06 6.83
N ARG A 363 -7.81 -10.77 5.87
CA ARG A 363 -7.96 -12.22 5.92
C ARG A 363 -7.03 -12.85 4.91
N TRP A 364 -6.05 -13.55 5.45
CA TRP A 364 -5.09 -14.24 4.63
C TRP A 364 -5.59 -15.59 4.15
N THR A 365 -5.18 -15.99 2.96
CA THR A 365 -5.25 -17.37 2.50
C THR A 365 -3.90 -18.03 2.72
N ALA A 366 -3.89 -19.25 3.27
CA ALA A 366 -2.68 -20.04 3.40
C ALA A 366 -2.76 -21.31 2.58
N LEU A 367 -1.59 -21.75 2.12
CA LEU A 367 -1.36 -23.09 1.56
C LEU A 367 -0.28 -23.80 2.39
N VAL A 368 -0.37 -25.10 2.48
CA VAL A 368 0.74 -25.93 2.95
C VAL A 368 1.64 -26.19 1.75
N ALA A 369 2.78 -25.51 1.69
CA ALA A 369 3.60 -25.42 0.48
C ALA A 369 4.12 -26.78 -0.04
N ASN A 370 4.36 -27.73 0.87
CA ASN A 370 4.76 -29.10 0.52
C ASN A 370 3.58 -30.08 0.36
N LYS A 371 2.34 -29.58 0.39
CA LYS A 371 1.08 -30.34 0.22
C LYS A 371 0.05 -29.47 -0.53
N ALA A 372 0.50 -28.67 -1.47
CA ALA A 372 -0.29 -27.58 -2.05
C ALA A 372 -1.46 -28.09 -2.94
N ASP A 373 -1.41 -29.30 -3.43
CA ASP A 373 -2.47 -29.96 -4.19
C ASP A 373 -3.47 -30.74 -3.31
N GLN A 374 -3.17 -30.92 -2.02
CA GLN A 374 -4.04 -31.68 -1.13
C GLN A 374 -5.23 -30.84 -0.69
N PRO A 375 -6.45 -31.40 -0.70
CA PRO A 375 -7.62 -30.68 -0.24
C PRO A 375 -7.57 -30.46 1.28
N GLY A 376 -8.12 -29.35 1.72
CA GLY A 376 -8.31 -29.10 3.13
C GLY A 376 -9.20 -30.18 3.78
N SER A 377 -8.72 -30.80 4.83
CA SER A 377 -9.40 -31.89 5.56
C SER A 377 -9.65 -31.58 7.03
N LEU A 378 -9.01 -30.53 7.54
CA LEU A 378 -9.16 -30.14 8.96
C LEU A 378 -9.20 -28.61 9.10
N VAL A 379 -9.92 -28.16 10.15
CA VAL A 379 -10.00 -26.75 10.52
C VAL A 379 -9.10 -26.51 11.72
N ALA A 380 -8.23 -25.48 11.63
CA ALA A 380 -7.32 -25.09 12.69
C ALA A 380 -7.07 -23.59 12.66
N ASP A 381 -6.69 -23.01 13.80
CA ASP A 381 -6.09 -21.67 13.81
C ASP A 381 -4.60 -21.79 13.50
N ILE A 382 -4.12 -21.06 12.50
CA ILE A 382 -2.69 -20.84 12.27
C ILE A 382 -2.27 -19.69 13.19
N VAL A 383 -1.35 -19.96 14.09
CA VAL A 383 -0.94 -19.03 15.15
C VAL A 383 0.58 -18.85 15.14
N GLY A 384 1.02 -17.74 15.69
CA GLY A 384 2.44 -17.39 15.81
C GLY A 384 3.05 -17.77 17.14
N LEU A 385 4.24 -17.20 17.38
CA LEU A 385 5.13 -17.59 18.50
C LEU A 385 5.18 -16.56 19.63
N THR A 386 4.43 -15.46 19.54
CA THR A 386 4.41 -14.42 20.58
C THR A 386 3.50 -14.77 21.77
N CYS A 387 3.60 -14.00 22.86
CA CYS A 387 2.72 -14.18 24.03
C CYS A 387 1.30 -13.63 23.82
N GLN A 388 1.01 -13.03 22.69
CA GLN A 388 -0.35 -12.61 22.29
C GLN A 388 -1.17 -13.84 21.81
N PRO A 389 -2.48 -13.71 21.58
CA PRO A 389 -3.25 -14.75 20.87
C PRO A 389 -2.64 -15.11 19.51
N ASP A 390 -1.98 -14.16 18.87
CA ASP A 390 -1.14 -14.29 17.67
C ASP A 390 -1.82 -15.15 16.57
N ARG A 391 -3.12 -14.85 16.34
CA ARG A 391 -3.96 -15.60 15.39
C ARG A 391 -3.82 -15.02 13.99
N ILE A 392 -2.90 -15.58 13.22
CA ILE A 392 -2.61 -15.13 11.86
C ILE A 392 -3.76 -15.48 10.91
N ILE A 393 -4.22 -16.73 10.96
CA ILE A 393 -5.38 -17.17 10.16
C ILE A 393 -6.31 -17.99 11.07
N PRO A 394 -7.43 -17.41 11.53
CA PRO A 394 -8.41 -18.15 12.30
C PRO A 394 -9.20 -19.11 11.43
N GLN A 395 -9.46 -20.31 11.94
CA GLN A 395 -10.28 -21.36 11.29
C GLN A 395 -9.84 -21.69 9.85
N ALA A 396 -8.53 -21.74 9.61
CA ALA A 396 -7.98 -22.13 8.32
C ALA A 396 -8.39 -23.59 8.00
N LEU A 397 -8.88 -23.79 6.78
CA LEU A 397 -9.12 -25.13 6.24
C LEU A 397 -7.84 -25.60 5.54
N VAL A 398 -7.13 -26.56 6.12
CA VAL A 398 -5.84 -27.04 5.66
C VAL A 398 -5.84 -28.57 5.51
N PRO A 399 -4.92 -29.16 4.70
CA PRO A 399 -4.70 -30.62 4.70
C PRO A 399 -4.15 -31.10 6.05
N ASP A 400 -3.88 -32.38 6.18
CA ASP A 400 -3.20 -32.89 7.38
C ASP A 400 -1.77 -32.32 7.47
N VAL A 401 -1.51 -31.58 8.56
CA VAL A 401 -0.28 -30.81 8.80
C VAL A 401 0.54 -31.47 9.89
N ALA A 402 1.86 -31.45 9.73
CA ALA A 402 2.82 -31.93 10.71
C ALA A 402 3.92 -30.90 11.01
N PRO A 403 4.59 -30.97 12.17
CA PRO A 403 5.82 -30.18 12.41
C PRO A 403 6.84 -30.40 11.31
N GLY A 404 7.42 -29.29 10.81
CA GLY A 404 8.32 -29.27 9.66
C GLY A 404 7.64 -28.95 8.32
N ASP A 405 6.30 -28.97 8.24
CA ASP A 405 5.61 -28.47 7.07
C ASP A 405 5.80 -26.96 6.91
N THR A 406 5.75 -26.48 5.68
CA THR A 406 5.88 -25.05 5.36
C THR A 406 4.51 -24.46 5.05
N ILE A 407 4.13 -23.42 5.78
CA ILE A 407 2.95 -22.60 5.49
C ILE A 407 3.34 -21.43 4.61
N ALA A 408 2.65 -21.26 3.50
CA ALA A 408 2.73 -20.07 2.65
C ALA A 408 1.48 -19.22 2.86
N VAL A 409 1.64 -18.02 3.40
CA VAL A 409 0.58 -17.01 3.52
C VAL A 409 0.64 -16.12 2.28
N LEU A 410 -0.46 -16.06 1.53
CA LEU A 410 -0.54 -15.37 0.24
C LEU A 410 -0.86 -13.88 0.41
N ASP A 411 -0.61 -13.08 -0.64
CA ASP A 411 -0.95 -11.64 -0.74
C ASP A 411 -0.24 -10.75 0.29
N THR A 412 0.93 -11.14 0.77
CA THR A 412 1.69 -10.45 1.83
C THR A 412 2.76 -9.49 1.32
N GLY A 413 2.73 -9.10 0.04
CA GLY A 413 3.72 -8.18 -0.54
C GLY A 413 3.60 -6.73 -0.08
N ALA A 414 2.45 -6.34 0.50
CA ALA A 414 2.15 -4.97 0.91
C ALA A 414 1.93 -4.85 2.42
N TYR A 415 2.44 -3.77 3.02
CA TYR A 415 2.22 -3.32 4.42
C TYR A 415 2.71 -4.28 5.52
N GLN A 416 3.51 -5.31 5.21
CA GLN A 416 3.99 -6.23 6.22
C GLN A 416 5.28 -5.69 6.88
N ASP A 417 6.39 -5.69 6.16
CA ASP A 417 7.69 -5.28 6.70
C ASP A 417 7.70 -3.85 7.28
N GLY A 418 6.97 -2.91 6.64
CA GLY A 418 6.89 -1.52 7.08
C GLY A 418 6.16 -1.29 8.40
N LEU A 419 5.24 -2.16 8.74
CA LEU A 419 4.45 -2.11 9.98
C LEU A 419 4.93 -3.12 11.03
N ALA A 420 5.83 -4.06 10.65
CA ALA A 420 6.35 -5.07 11.56
C ALA A 420 7.10 -4.45 12.75
N CYS A 421 6.97 -5.07 13.91
CA CYS A 421 7.65 -4.63 15.12
C CYS A 421 8.40 -5.78 15.82
N ASN A 422 9.28 -5.40 16.76
CA ASN A 422 10.08 -6.34 17.54
C ASN A 422 9.39 -6.72 18.87
N PHE A 423 8.07 -6.98 18.85
CA PHE A 423 7.38 -7.44 20.05
C PHE A 423 8.02 -8.74 20.57
N ASN A 424 8.08 -8.94 21.88
CA ASN A 424 8.86 -9.99 22.55
C ASN A 424 10.38 -9.97 22.24
N ALA A 425 10.92 -8.82 21.75
CA ALA A 425 12.31 -8.68 21.28
C ALA A 425 12.67 -9.65 20.15
N LEU A 426 11.72 -10.07 19.34
CA LEU A 426 11.92 -10.96 18.21
C LEU A 426 12.54 -10.18 17.03
N PRO A 427 13.61 -10.72 16.40
CA PRO A 427 14.14 -10.20 15.16
C PRO A 427 13.10 -10.28 14.02
N ARG A 428 12.96 -9.20 13.23
CA ARG A 428 12.07 -9.19 12.08
C ARG A 428 12.62 -10.08 10.95
N PRO A 429 11.74 -10.76 10.18
CA PRO A 429 12.16 -11.59 9.06
C PRO A 429 12.82 -10.78 7.95
N GLY A 430 13.62 -11.47 7.13
CA GLY A 430 14.17 -10.91 5.91
C GLY A 430 13.20 -10.97 4.73
N MET A 431 13.67 -10.43 3.59
CA MET A 431 12.89 -10.43 2.34
C MET A 431 13.78 -10.93 1.19
N VAL A 432 13.24 -11.88 0.43
CA VAL A 432 13.87 -12.48 -0.75
C VAL A 432 13.13 -12.02 -2.00
N LEU A 433 13.87 -11.69 -3.05
CA LEU A 433 13.35 -11.48 -4.39
C LEU A 433 13.57 -12.73 -5.21
N VAL A 434 12.53 -13.16 -5.93
CA VAL A 434 12.57 -14.26 -6.89
C VAL A 434 12.42 -13.69 -8.29
N HIS A 435 13.26 -14.17 -9.23
CA HIS A 435 13.17 -13.92 -10.65
C HIS A 435 13.52 -15.20 -11.42
N GLY A 436 12.55 -15.82 -12.06
CA GLY A 436 12.68 -17.14 -12.68
C GLY A 436 13.09 -18.21 -11.66
N ASP A 437 14.23 -18.85 -11.86
CA ASP A 437 14.81 -19.84 -10.97
C ASP A 437 15.81 -19.28 -9.94
N GLN A 438 15.99 -17.96 -9.93
CA GLN A 438 16.92 -17.26 -9.03
C GLN A 438 16.20 -16.67 -7.84
N ALA A 439 16.87 -16.70 -6.69
CA ALA A 439 16.36 -16.09 -5.46
C ALA A 439 17.51 -15.45 -4.66
N GLU A 440 17.34 -14.19 -4.23
CA GLU A 440 18.36 -13.40 -3.56
C GLU A 440 17.77 -12.58 -2.42
N TRP A 441 18.57 -12.31 -1.38
CA TRP A 441 18.20 -11.36 -0.34
C TRP A 441 18.11 -9.94 -0.90
N ILE A 442 16.97 -9.29 -0.71
CA ILE A 442 16.81 -7.84 -0.90
C ILE A 442 16.71 -7.10 0.44
N LYS A 443 16.46 -7.83 1.52
CA LYS A 443 16.56 -7.36 2.89
C LYS A 443 16.95 -8.54 3.78
N ARG A 444 18.10 -8.46 4.46
CA ARG A 444 18.50 -9.50 5.39
C ARG A 444 17.58 -9.56 6.61
N PRO A 445 17.40 -10.71 7.26
CA PRO A 445 16.70 -10.77 8.54
C PRO A 445 17.49 -9.98 9.59
N GLU A 446 16.77 -9.47 10.60
CA GLU A 446 17.40 -8.92 11.79
C GLU A 446 18.08 -10.02 12.61
N THR A 447 19.15 -9.65 13.28
CA THR A 447 19.74 -10.42 14.37
C THR A 447 19.25 -9.87 15.71
N VAL A 448 19.48 -10.61 16.81
CA VAL A 448 19.22 -10.09 18.17
C VAL A 448 19.99 -8.77 18.41
N ALA A 449 21.20 -8.64 17.86
CA ALA A 449 21.98 -7.40 17.99
C ALA A 449 21.30 -6.21 17.28
N ASP A 450 20.63 -6.44 16.15
CA ASP A 450 19.90 -5.37 15.44
C ASP A 450 18.72 -4.87 16.27
N VAL A 451 18.05 -5.74 17.02
CA VAL A 451 16.92 -5.35 17.90
C VAL A 451 17.37 -4.33 18.96
N PHE A 452 18.57 -4.51 19.51
CA PHE A 452 19.12 -3.68 20.57
C PHE A 452 20.11 -2.61 20.08
N VAL A 453 20.29 -2.42 18.78
CA VAL A 453 21.28 -1.49 18.21
C VAL A 453 21.14 -0.04 18.69
N ARG A 454 19.93 0.37 19.10
CA ARG A 454 19.64 1.73 19.60
C ARG A 454 19.74 1.85 21.11
N ASP A 455 19.98 0.76 21.84
CA ASP A 455 19.94 0.79 23.31
C ASP A 455 21.23 1.32 23.89
N LEU A 456 21.10 2.27 24.80
CA LEU A 456 22.19 2.88 25.54
C LEU A 456 22.03 2.58 27.03
N VAL A 457 23.02 1.89 27.61
CA VAL A 457 23.03 1.65 29.08
C VAL A 457 23.88 2.72 29.74
N PRO A 458 23.30 3.62 30.56
CA PRO A 458 24.04 4.63 31.29
C PRO A 458 25.14 4.01 32.16
N GLN A 459 26.30 4.68 32.23
CA GLN A 459 27.48 4.14 32.96
C GLN A 459 27.16 3.83 34.44
N ARG A 460 26.33 4.64 35.11
CA ARG A 460 25.92 4.43 36.52
C ARG A 460 25.19 3.09 36.75
N LEU A 461 24.60 2.49 35.71
CA LEU A 461 23.91 1.20 35.82
C LEU A 461 24.82 -0.01 35.59
N ARG A 462 26.05 0.22 35.11
CA ARG A 462 27.02 -0.85 34.83
C ARG A 462 27.82 -1.32 36.03
N GLY A 463 27.72 -0.62 37.17
CA GLY A 463 28.55 -0.86 38.36
C GLY A 463 30.02 -0.41 38.19
N PRO A 464 30.80 -0.38 39.24
CA PRO A 464 32.24 -0.25 39.09
C PRO A 464 32.80 -1.48 38.38
N ARG A 465 33.60 -1.29 37.32
CA ARG A 465 34.39 -2.36 36.69
C ARG A 465 35.55 -2.75 37.57
#